data_31fe38dc4f5678fa1b9d994992115fad
#
_entry.id   31fe38dc4f5678fa1b9d994992115fad
#
_cell.length_a   1.000
_cell.length_b   1.000
_cell.length_c   1.000
_cell.angle_alpha   90.00
_cell.angle_beta   90.00
_cell.angle_gamma   90.00
#
_symmetry.space_group_name_H-M   'P 1'
#
loop_
_entity.id
_entity.type
_entity.pdbx_description
1 polymer ?
#
loop_
_entity_poly.entity_id
_entity_poly.type
_entity_poly.pdbx_seq_one_letter_code
_entity_poly.pdbx_strand_id
1 'polypeptide(L)'
;MRIIGTILFSIFILFIFSCEIIEHHHVPKTADEAVKELIEGNERFVNNKLMHHDFIDEAHHSEKDQHPHTFVLSCIDSRVPPEIVFDQGIGNLFVARVAGNIEDPNILGSMEYAVQVKGTKLLVVLGHSNCGAVQGAIDNVHLGHLTQLTNQIKVGFSHHRTYPLPEHLSDETGRLNVLSTIDHILSSSKIIRDLVHQKKIKIVGTFYDLHTGKVELLQS
;
A
#
# COMPACT_ATOMS: atom_id res chain seq x y z
N MET A 1 12.58 53.38 -63.84
CA MET A 1 13.47 52.41 -63.23
C MET A 1 12.98 52.17 -61.79
N ARG A 2 12.19 51.09 -61.53
CA ARG A 2 11.65 50.75 -60.19
C ARG A 2 12.40 49.52 -59.71
N ILE A 3 13.11 49.66 -58.61
CA ILE A 3 13.83 48.60 -57.93
C ILE A 3 12.84 47.98 -56.90
N ILE A 4 12.46 46.73 -57.15
CA ILE A 4 11.63 45.94 -56.25
C ILE A 4 12.58 45.22 -55.27
N GLY A 5 12.57 45.65 -54.02
CA GLY A 5 13.31 44.98 -52.97
C GLY A 5 12.51 43.76 -52.40
N THR A 6 13.07 42.59 -52.61
CA THR A 6 12.53 41.35 -52.06
C THR A 6 12.97 41.18 -50.60
N ILE A 7 12.01 41.22 -49.68
CA ILE A 7 12.26 40.94 -48.27
C ILE A 7 12.13 39.41 -48.08
N LEU A 8 13.25 38.76 -47.77
CA LEU A 8 13.29 37.35 -47.34
C LEU A 8 12.94 37.31 -45.87
N PHE A 9 11.78 36.72 -45.55
CA PHE A 9 11.37 36.45 -44.20
C PHE A 9 11.93 35.06 -43.80
N SER A 10 13.03 35.03 -43.01
CA SER A 10 13.57 33.79 -42.44
C SER A 10 12.71 33.37 -41.25
N ILE A 11 11.93 32.33 -41.41
CA ILE A 11 11.22 31.66 -40.30
C ILE A 11 12.22 30.80 -39.56
N PHE A 12 12.61 31.23 -38.36
CA PHE A 12 13.42 30.44 -37.44
C PHE A 12 12.48 29.55 -36.64
N ILE A 13 12.36 28.29 -37.05
CA ILE A 13 11.62 27.28 -36.31
C ILE A 13 12.48 26.85 -35.12
N LEU A 14 12.14 27.34 -33.94
CA LEU A 14 12.69 26.81 -32.68
C LEU A 14 12.09 25.41 -32.44
N PHE A 15 12.88 24.39 -32.69
CA PHE A 15 12.61 23.05 -32.17
C PHE A 15 12.86 23.07 -30.67
N ILE A 16 11.79 23.18 -29.87
CA ILE A 16 11.85 22.93 -28.43
C ILE A 16 11.94 21.40 -28.30
N PHE A 17 13.17 20.90 -28.10
CA PHE A 17 13.37 19.54 -27.62
C PHE A 17 12.81 19.49 -26.20
N SER A 18 11.58 18.98 -26.03
CA SER A 18 11.09 18.51 -24.75
C SER A 18 11.94 17.33 -24.36
N CYS A 19 12.93 17.57 -23.50
CA CYS A 19 13.63 16.50 -22.82
C CYS A 19 12.62 15.91 -21.83
N GLU A 20 11.94 14.82 -22.21
CA GLU A 20 11.25 13.98 -21.25
C GLU A 20 12.32 13.43 -20.31
N ILE A 21 12.34 13.99 -19.11
CA ILE A 21 13.12 13.44 -18.02
C ILE A 21 12.47 12.09 -17.70
N ILE A 22 13.07 11.01 -18.20
CA ILE A 22 12.76 9.66 -17.71
C ILE A 22 13.22 9.68 -16.26
N GLU A 23 12.30 9.89 -15.32
CA GLU A 23 12.56 9.69 -13.91
C GLU A 23 12.89 8.21 -13.73
N HIS A 24 14.18 7.93 -13.58
CA HIS A 24 14.62 6.60 -13.19
C HIS A 24 13.99 6.29 -11.82
N HIS A 25 13.08 5.35 -11.78
CA HIS A 25 12.49 4.83 -10.57
C HIS A 25 13.59 4.45 -9.57
N HIS A 26 13.69 5.22 -8.49
CA HIS A 26 14.61 4.89 -7.40
C HIS A 26 14.04 3.70 -6.63
N VAL A 27 14.70 2.54 -6.77
CA VAL A 27 14.32 1.35 -5.99
C VAL A 27 14.77 1.53 -4.54
N PRO A 28 13.85 1.59 -3.57
CA PRO A 28 14.18 1.73 -2.15
C PRO A 28 15.10 0.62 -1.66
N LYS A 29 16.21 0.99 -1.01
CA LYS A 29 17.22 0.06 -0.46
C LYS A 29 17.04 -0.19 1.04
N THR A 30 16.34 0.70 1.70
CA THR A 30 16.07 0.64 3.13
C THR A 30 14.58 0.67 3.40
N ALA A 31 14.18 0.22 4.59
CA ALA A 31 12.78 0.29 5.00
C ALA A 31 12.26 1.73 5.09
N ASP A 32 13.12 2.69 5.49
CA ASP A 32 12.74 4.10 5.58
C ASP A 32 12.50 4.72 4.20
N GLU A 33 13.36 4.40 3.22
CA GLU A 33 13.15 4.80 1.83
C GLU A 33 11.86 4.19 1.27
N ALA A 34 11.56 2.92 1.59
CA ALA A 34 10.33 2.27 1.16
C ALA A 34 9.07 2.92 1.77
N VAL A 35 9.10 3.28 3.06
CA VAL A 35 8.00 4.04 3.69
C VAL A 35 7.81 5.38 3.00
N LYS A 36 8.90 6.10 2.75
CA LYS A 36 8.86 7.39 2.07
C LYS A 36 8.24 7.28 0.67
N GLU A 37 8.69 6.28 -0.12
CA GLU A 37 8.17 6.03 -1.47
C GLU A 37 6.66 5.78 -1.47
N LEU A 38 6.15 4.95 -0.54
CA LEU A 38 4.73 4.69 -0.43
C LEU A 38 3.92 5.94 -0.07
N ILE A 39 4.42 6.77 0.86
CA ILE A 39 3.74 8.00 1.25
C ILE A 39 3.73 9.02 0.11
N GLU A 40 4.86 9.22 -0.59
CA GLU A 40 4.94 10.08 -1.76
C GLU A 40 4.05 9.58 -2.91
N GLY A 41 3.97 8.25 -3.11
CA GLY A 41 3.04 7.63 -4.05
C GLY A 41 1.58 7.91 -3.70
N ASN A 42 1.20 7.78 -2.43
CA ASN A 42 -0.14 8.15 -2.01
C ASN A 42 -0.42 9.65 -2.15
N GLU A 43 0.55 10.52 -1.93
CA GLU A 43 0.41 11.95 -2.21
C GLU A 43 0.17 12.22 -3.70
N ARG A 44 0.85 11.49 -4.61
CA ARG A 44 0.58 11.58 -6.06
C ARG A 44 -0.84 11.10 -6.38
N PHE A 45 -1.28 9.98 -5.79
CA PHE A 45 -2.64 9.46 -5.95
C PHE A 45 -3.69 10.49 -5.54
N VAL A 46 -3.60 11.04 -4.33
CA VAL A 46 -4.54 12.04 -3.78
C VAL A 46 -4.60 13.30 -4.64
N ASN A 47 -3.48 13.71 -5.20
CA ASN A 47 -3.39 14.92 -6.05
C ASN A 47 -3.72 14.65 -7.52
N ASN A 48 -4.14 13.43 -7.89
CA ASN A 48 -4.38 12.99 -9.27
C ASN A 48 -3.17 13.24 -10.19
N LYS A 49 -1.97 12.94 -9.69
CA LYS A 49 -0.67 13.09 -10.35
C LYS A 49 0.10 11.77 -10.36
N LEU A 50 -0.62 10.68 -10.67
CA LEU A 50 0.01 9.37 -10.80
C LEU A 50 1.14 9.40 -11.83
N MET A 51 2.19 8.63 -11.56
CA MET A 51 3.26 8.43 -12.54
C MET A 51 2.73 7.70 -13.77
N HIS A 52 3.39 7.90 -14.88
CA HIS A 52 3.11 7.10 -16.06
C HIS A 52 3.84 5.76 -15.94
N HIS A 53 3.05 4.66 -15.90
CA HIS A 53 3.55 3.30 -15.86
C HIS A 53 3.38 2.65 -17.24
N ASP A 54 4.48 2.18 -17.84
CA ASP A 54 4.42 1.21 -18.94
C ASP A 54 4.40 -0.20 -18.34
N PHE A 55 3.21 -0.66 -17.96
CA PHE A 55 3.04 -1.95 -17.29
C PHE A 55 3.54 -3.14 -18.10
N ILE A 56 3.55 -3.06 -19.43
CA ILE A 56 4.08 -4.14 -20.28
C ILE A 56 5.60 -4.16 -20.21
N ASP A 57 6.24 -3.01 -20.27
CA ASP A 57 7.69 -2.89 -20.17
C ASP A 57 8.17 -3.29 -18.76
N GLU A 58 7.49 -2.84 -17.70
CA GLU A 58 7.76 -3.23 -16.31
C GLU A 58 7.64 -4.74 -16.11
N ALA A 59 6.59 -5.38 -16.70
CA ALA A 59 6.41 -6.84 -16.64
C ALA A 59 7.56 -7.58 -17.36
N HIS A 60 8.00 -7.09 -18.53
CA HIS A 60 9.13 -7.67 -19.24
C HIS A 60 10.45 -7.52 -18.47
N HIS A 61 10.68 -6.37 -17.83
CA HIS A 61 11.89 -6.16 -17.02
C HIS A 61 11.94 -7.07 -15.79
N SER A 62 10.78 -7.41 -15.21
CA SER A 62 10.67 -8.27 -14.04
C SER A 62 10.47 -9.76 -14.35
N GLU A 63 10.41 -10.17 -15.63
CA GLU A 63 10.12 -11.53 -16.06
C GLU A 63 11.02 -12.60 -15.43
N LYS A 64 12.32 -12.33 -15.34
CA LYS A 64 13.32 -13.32 -14.89
C LYS A 64 13.50 -13.37 -13.38
N ASP A 65 13.34 -12.26 -12.71
CA ASP A 65 13.42 -12.15 -11.25
C ASP A 65 12.66 -10.92 -10.76
N GLN A 66 12.24 -10.95 -9.49
CA GLN A 66 11.47 -9.89 -8.85
C GLN A 66 12.15 -9.42 -7.57
N HIS A 67 12.15 -8.11 -7.36
CA HIS A 67 12.78 -7.45 -6.20
C HIS A 67 11.84 -6.45 -5.52
N PRO A 68 10.65 -6.87 -5.06
CA PRO A 68 9.71 -5.96 -4.42
C PRO A 68 10.30 -5.39 -3.14
N HIS A 69 10.27 -4.07 -3.01
CA HIS A 69 10.79 -3.40 -1.82
C HIS A 69 9.86 -3.51 -0.61
N THR A 70 8.56 -3.74 -0.85
CA THR A 70 7.52 -3.79 0.19
C THR A 70 6.58 -4.97 -0.01
N PHE A 71 6.12 -5.54 1.10
CA PHE A 71 4.97 -6.44 1.16
C PHE A 71 3.80 -5.73 1.82
N VAL A 72 2.64 -5.66 1.17
CA VAL A 72 1.42 -5.06 1.70
C VAL A 72 0.38 -6.14 1.99
N LEU A 73 -0.03 -6.27 3.26
CA LEU A 73 -1.23 -7.01 3.65
C LEU A 73 -2.41 -6.04 3.70
N SER A 74 -3.40 -6.22 2.82
CA SER A 74 -4.55 -5.33 2.69
C SER A 74 -5.88 -6.09 2.75
N CYS A 75 -6.97 -5.34 2.83
CA CYS A 75 -8.31 -5.90 2.68
C CYS A 75 -8.61 -6.29 1.22
N ILE A 76 -9.52 -7.26 1.05
CA ILE A 76 -10.07 -7.61 -0.28
C ILE A 76 -11.00 -6.52 -0.84
N ASP A 77 -11.30 -5.48 -0.10
CA ASP A 77 -12.21 -4.40 -0.51
C ASP A 77 -11.81 -3.84 -1.87
N SER A 78 -12.72 -3.88 -2.83
CA SER A 78 -12.46 -3.48 -4.23
C SER A 78 -12.04 -2.03 -4.40
N ARG A 79 -12.28 -1.19 -3.40
CA ARG A 79 -11.93 0.24 -3.38
C ARG A 79 -10.50 0.48 -2.86
N VAL A 80 -9.79 -0.57 -2.45
CA VAL A 80 -8.46 -0.48 -1.82
C VAL A 80 -7.44 -1.31 -2.62
N PRO A 81 -7.12 -0.96 -3.88
CA PRO A 81 -6.04 -1.59 -4.63
C PRO A 81 -4.69 -0.98 -4.20
N PRO A 82 -3.82 -1.70 -3.46
CA PRO A 82 -2.60 -1.12 -2.90
C PRO A 82 -1.66 -0.52 -3.94
N GLU A 83 -1.54 -1.17 -5.10
CA GLU A 83 -0.66 -0.72 -6.19
C GLU A 83 -1.07 0.67 -6.69
N ILE A 84 -2.38 0.93 -6.80
CA ILE A 84 -2.91 2.23 -7.26
C ILE A 84 -2.86 3.26 -6.13
N VAL A 85 -3.25 2.86 -4.91
CA VAL A 85 -3.29 3.76 -3.73
C VAL A 85 -1.90 4.31 -3.41
N PHE A 86 -0.86 3.50 -3.64
CA PHE A 86 0.55 3.88 -3.41
C PHE A 86 1.29 4.26 -4.70
N ASP A 87 0.60 4.32 -5.86
CA ASP A 87 1.19 4.68 -7.16
C ASP A 87 2.45 3.86 -7.47
N GLN A 88 2.29 2.53 -7.47
CA GLN A 88 3.39 1.58 -7.65
C GLN A 88 3.20 0.74 -8.90
N GLY A 89 4.31 0.55 -9.63
CA GLY A 89 4.37 -0.26 -10.83
C GLY A 89 4.47 -1.77 -10.57
N ILE A 90 4.48 -2.54 -11.66
CA ILE A 90 4.63 -3.99 -11.63
C ILE A 90 6.02 -4.36 -11.09
N GLY A 91 6.05 -5.29 -10.12
CA GLY A 91 7.28 -5.77 -9.52
C GLY A 91 7.72 -5.01 -8.26
N ASN A 92 7.11 -3.86 -7.92
CA ASN A 92 7.50 -3.04 -6.78
C ASN A 92 6.95 -3.56 -5.45
N LEU A 93 5.76 -4.17 -5.46
CA LEU A 93 5.08 -4.68 -4.27
C LEU A 93 4.81 -6.18 -4.35
N PHE A 94 4.93 -6.87 -3.22
CA PHE A 94 4.13 -8.05 -2.93
C PHE A 94 2.82 -7.60 -2.30
N VAL A 95 1.70 -8.18 -2.72
CA VAL A 95 0.38 -7.84 -2.18
C VAL A 95 -0.36 -9.12 -1.79
N ALA A 96 -0.76 -9.21 -0.52
CA ALA A 96 -1.73 -10.18 -0.05
C ALA A 96 -3.01 -9.47 0.38
N ARG A 97 -4.18 -10.06 0.07
CA ARG A 97 -5.47 -9.45 0.38
C ARG A 97 -6.41 -10.46 1.01
N VAL A 98 -6.94 -10.10 2.17
CA VAL A 98 -7.98 -10.87 2.88
C VAL A 98 -8.94 -9.90 3.56
N ALA A 99 -10.21 -10.24 3.69
CA ALA A 99 -11.19 -9.36 4.34
C ALA A 99 -10.72 -9.00 5.77
N GLY A 100 -10.67 -7.69 6.06
CA GLY A 100 -10.21 -7.19 7.35
C GLY A 100 -8.69 -7.27 7.56
N ASN A 101 -7.89 -7.44 6.51
CA ASN A 101 -6.41 -7.41 6.55
C ASN A 101 -5.78 -8.22 7.71
N ILE A 102 -6.38 -9.34 8.07
CA ILE A 102 -5.89 -10.29 9.08
C ILE A 102 -4.80 -11.20 8.48
N GLU A 103 -3.95 -11.77 9.33
CA GLU A 103 -3.00 -12.78 8.91
C GLU A 103 -3.53 -14.21 9.10
N ASP A 104 -2.97 -15.15 8.33
CA ASP A 104 -3.12 -16.57 8.49
C ASP A 104 -1.78 -17.27 8.17
N PRO A 105 -1.66 -18.60 8.37
CA PRO A 105 -0.42 -19.30 8.08
C PRO A 105 0.11 -19.15 6.65
N ASN A 106 -0.76 -19.00 5.64
CA ASN A 106 -0.35 -18.83 4.25
C ASN A 106 0.18 -17.42 4.00
N ILE A 107 -0.47 -16.41 4.59
CA ILE A 107 0.00 -15.02 4.54
C ILE A 107 1.32 -14.87 5.28
N LEU A 108 1.45 -15.46 6.49
CA LEU A 108 2.71 -15.45 7.23
C LEU A 108 3.85 -16.09 6.43
N GLY A 109 3.62 -17.28 5.83
CA GLY A 109 4.59 -17.94 4.96
C GLY A 109 4.99 -17.07 3.75
N SER A 110 4.04 -16.34 3.17
CA SER A 110 4.29 -15.41 2.05
C SER A 110 5.12 -14.21 2.51
N MET A 111 4.86 -13.65 3.69
CA MET A 111 5.68 -12.59 4.29
C MET A 111 7.10 -13.08 4.58
N GLU A 112 7.25 -14.27 5.16
CA GLU A 112 8.56 -14.87 5.43
C GLU A 112 9.36 -15.08 4.14
N TYR A 113 8.72 -15.57 3.06
CA TYR A 113 9.32 -15.65 1.74
C TYR A 113 9.78 -14.28 1.24
N ALA A 114 8.94 -13.26 1.36
CA ALA A 114 9.27 -11.91 0.92
C ALA A 114 10.52 -11.38 1.62
N VAL A 115 10.57 -11.45 2.95
CA VAL A 115 11.67 -10.85 3.73
C VAL A 115 12.93 -11.70 3.73
N GLN A 116 12.80 -13.05 3.76
CA GLN A 116 13.93 -13.94 3.92
C GLN A 116 14.54 -14.38 2.58
N VAL A 117 13.72 -14.57 1.54
CA VAL A 117 14.16 -15.08 0.24
C VAL A 117 14.34 -13.94 -0.77
N LYS A 118 13.40 -12.99 -0.82
CA LYS A 118 13.45 -11.88 -1.77
C LYS A 118 14.08 -10.61 -1.22
N GLY A 119 14.32 -10.55 0.10
CA GLY A 119 15.04 -9.44 0.72
C GLY A 119 14.22 -8.15 0.85
N THR A 120 12.88 -8.25 0.76
CA THR A 120 11.92 -7.16 1.01
C THR A 120 12.23 -6.50 2.35
N LYS A 121 12.23 -5.15 2.38
CA LYS A 121 12.67 -4.38 3.55
C LYS A 121 11.52 -3.89 4.41
N LEU A 122 10.31 -3.79 3.86
CA LEU A 122 9.15 -3.22 4.53
C LEU A 122 7.96 -4.17 4.47
N LEU A 123 7.34 -4.42 5.61
CA LEU A 123 6.01 -5.02 5.71
C LEU A 123 5.00 -3.92 6.09
N VAL A 124 3.88 -3.87 5.39
CA VAL A 124 2.79 -2.92 5.64
C VAL A 124 1.51 -3.69 5.90
N VAL A 125 0.83 -3.35 6.99
CA VAL A 125 -0.56 -3.77 7.22
C VAL A 125 -1.45 -2.57 6.91
N LEU A 126 -2.25 -2.66 5.85
CA LEU A 126 -3.10 -1.59 5.35
C LEU A 126 -4.57 -1.85 5.71
N GLY A 127 -5.07 -1.15 6.72
CA GLY A 127 -6.51 -1.04 7.01
C GLY A 127 -7.15 0.09 6.22
N HIS A 128 -8.48 0.18 6.29
CA HIS A 128 -9.21 1.25 5.61
C HIS A 128 -10.52 1.61 6.32
N SER A 129 -11.02 2.82 6.10
CA SER A 129 -12.30 3.29 6.61
C SER A 129 -13.46 2.49 6.01
N ASN A 130 -14.57 2.41 6.74
CA ASN A 130 -15.78 1.69 6.30
C ASN A 130 -15.53 0.24 5.86
N CYS A 131 -14.69 -0.50 6.59
CA CYS A 131 -14.38 -1.89 6.29
C CYS A 131 -15.55 -2.81 6.67
N GLY A 132 -16.11 -3.51 5.66
CA GLY A 132 -17.25 -4.42 5.89
C GLY A 132 -16.93 -5.60 6.80
N ALA A 133 -15.69 -6.11 6.81
CA ALA A 133 -15.29 -7.19 7.71
C ALA A 133 -15.18 -6.71 9.17
N VAL A 134 -14.69 -5.50 9.38
CA VAL A 134 -14.64 -4.85 10.71
C VAL A 134 -16.05 -4.60 11.21
N GLN A 135 -16.94 -4.06 10.37
CA GLN A 135 -18.34 -3.87 10.72
C GLN A 135 -19.02 -5.21 11.05
N GLY A 136 -18.76 -6.25 10.26
CA GLY A 136 -19.29 -7.60 10.53
C GLY A 136 -18.80 -8.18 11.86
N ALA A 137 -17.56 -7.87 12.29
CA ALA A 137 -17.06 -8.25 13.60
C ALA A 137 -17.77 -7.50 14.73
N ILE A 138 -18.00 -6.19 14.56
CA ILE A 138 -18.76 -5.35 15.49
C ILE A 138 -20.19 -5.86 15.65
N ASP A 139 -20.85 -6.19 14.53
CA ASP A 139 -22.23 -6.66 14.49
C ASP A 139 -22.39 -8.14 14.89
N ASN A 140 -21.26 -8.82 15.16
CA ASN A 140 -21.22 -10.24 15.48
C ASN A 140 -21.93 -11.11 14.42
N VAL A 141 -21.60 -10.89 13.15
CA VAL A 141 -22.23 -11.57 12.01
C VAL A 141 -21.89 -13.06 12.00
N HIS A 142 -22.89 -13.90 11.85
CA HIS A 142 -22.75 -15.36 11.73
C HIS A 142 -23.12 -15.82 10.33
N LEU A 143 -22.11 -16.11 9.48
CA LEU A 143 -22.32 -16.57 8.10
C LEU A 143 -21.15 -17.45 7.63
N GLY A 144 -21.34 -18.75 7.61
CA GLY A 144 -20.35 -19.71 7.09
C GLY A 144 -18.93 -19.41 7.57
N HIS A 145 -17.97 -19.41 6.65
CA HIS A 145 -16.56 -19.11 6.94
C HIS A 145 -16.31 -17.66 7.34
N LEU A 146 -17.21 -16.73 7.01
CA LEU A 146 -17.12 -15.33 7.44
C LEU A 146 -17.12 -15.23 8.97
N THR A 147 -17.89 -16.06 9.66
CA THR A 147 -17.90 -16.11 11.14
C THR A 147 -16.50 -16.34 11.71
N GLN A 148 -15.76 -17.31 11.17
CA GLN A 148 -14.40 -17.58 11.61
C GLN A 148 -13.46 -16.42 11.33
N LEU A 149 -13.59 -15.78 10.17
CA LEU A 149 -12.79 -14.64 9.77
C LEU A 149 -13.04 -13.43 10.69
N THR A 150 -14.32 -13.04 10.91
CA THR A 150 -14.66 -11.90 11.74
C THR A 150 -14.29 -12.08 13.21
N ASN A 151 -14.28 -13.32 13.71
CA ASN A 151 -13.83 -13.64 15.06
C ASN A 151 -12.31 -13.38 15.27
N GLN A 152 -11.52 -13.30 14.20
CA GLN A 152 -10.09 -12.97 14.29
C GLN A 152 -9.87 -11.45 14.38
N ILE A 153 -10.85 -10.65 13.92
CA ILE A 153 -10.79 -9.20 14.06
C ILE A 153 -11.02 -8.85 15.53
N LYS A 154 -9.97 -8.42 16.21
CA LYS A 154 -10.11 -7.98 17.61
C LYS A 154 -10.87 -6.67 17.63
N VAL A 155 -12.11 -6.78 18.10
CA VAL A 155 -12.91 -5.64 18.49
C VAL A 155 -12.39 -5.21 19.85
N GLY A 156 -11.66 -4.10 19.93
CA GLY A 156 -11.07 -3.56 21.17
C GLY A 156 -12.10 -3.08 22.20
N PHE A 157 -13.24 -3.78 22.27
CA PHE A 157 -14.30 -3.49 23.21
C PHE A 157 -14.17 -4.37 24.45
N SER A 158 -13.92 -3.75 25.57
CA SER A 158 -14.49 -4.25 26.84
C SER A 158 -16.01 -4.41 26.63
N HIS A 159 -16.60 -5.48 27.17
CA HIS A 159 -18.00 -5.93 27.00
C HIS A 159 -19.12 -4.89 27.29
N HIS A 160 -18.83 -3.61 27.33
CA HIS A 160 -19.79 -2.53 27.53
C HIS A 160 -20.16 -1.89 26.19
N ARG A 161 -21.08 -2.53 25.45
CA ARG A 161 -21.75 -1.87 24.32
C ARG A 161 -22.68 -0.79 24.86
N THR A 162 -22.29 0.47 24.74
CA THR A 162 -23.22 1.60 24.86
C THR A 162 -23.91 1.79 23.52
N TYR A 163 -25.23 1.84 23.50
CA TYR A 163 -26.03 2.18 22.30
C TYR A 163 -26.52 3.62 22.43
N PRO A 164 -26.53 4.44 21.36
CA PRO A 164 -26.02 4.14 20.03
C PRO A 164 -24.48 4.02 20.00
N LEU A 165 -23.96 3.18 19.09
CA LEU A 165 -22.52 3.06 18.84
C LEU A 165 -21.99 4.39 18.30
N PRO A 166 -20.76 4.82 18.70
CA PRO A 166 -20.14 6.02 18.13
C PRO A 166 -20.08 5.96 16.61
N GLU A 167 -20.29 7.07 15.92
CA GLU A 167 -20.29 7.17 14.46
C GLU A 167 -18.97 6.70 13.83
N HIS A 168 -17.85 6.86 14.53
CA HIS A 168 -16.50 6.48 14.08
C HIS A 168 -16.01 5.14 14.62
N LEU A 169 -16.88 4.35 15.23
CA LEU A 169 -16.50 3.11 15.89
C LEU A 169 -15.84 2.11 14.94
N SER A 170 -16.35 1.98 13.70
CA SER A 170 -15.81 1.07 12.70
C SER A 170 -14.38 1.44 12.31
N ASP A 171 -14.09 2.72 12.15
CA ASP A 171 -12.77 3.20 11.75
C ASP A 171 -11.76 3.07 12.91
N GLU A 172 -12.17 3.39 14.14
CA GLU A 172 -11.34 3.17 15.33
C GLU A 172 -11.02 1.68 15.50
N THR A 173 -12.03 0.82 15.37
CA THR A 173 -11.84 -0.64 15.40
C THR A 173 -10.92 -1.12 14.27
N GLY A 174 -11.06 -0.55 13.08
CA GLY A 174 -10.19 -0.84 11.93
C GLY A 174 -8.72 -0.51 12.21
N ARG A 175 -8.44 0.63 12.86
CA ARG A 175 -7.08 1.03 13.28
C ARG A 175 -6.51 0.07 14.32
N LEU A 176 -7.30 -0.28 15.33
CA LEU A 176 -6.92 -1.24 16.36
C LEU A 176 -6.67 -2.63 15.76
N ASN A 177 -7.47 -3.04 14.77
CA ASN A 177 -7.27 -4.29 14.05
C ASN A 177 -5.94 -4.32 13.30
N VAL A 178 -5.54 -3.22 12.64
CA VAL A 178 -4.21 -3.11 12.01
C VAL A 178 -3.10 -3.36 13.02
N LEU A 179 -3.14 -2.68 14.18
CA LEU A 179 -2.12 -2.83 15.21
C LEU A 179 -2.13 -4.26 15.81
N SER A 180 -3.31 -4.81 16.05
CA SER A 180 -3.45 -6.20 16.51
C SER A 180 -2.91 -7.22 15.51
N THR A 181 -3.11 -6.99 14.21
CA THR A 181 -2.54 -7.85 13.15
C THR A 181 -1.01 -7.81 13.16
N ILE A 182 -0.40 -6.64 13.37
CA ILE A 182 1.05 -6.51 13.54
C ILE A 182 1.55 -7.31 14.74
N ASP A 183 0.89 -7.18 15.89
CA ASP A 183 1.26 -7.92 17.10
C ASP A 183 1.16 -9.44 16.87
N HIS A 184 0.14 -9.91 16.15
CA HIS A 184 -0.02 -11.31 15.79
C HIS A 184 1.08 -11.79 14.83
N ILE A 185 1.42 -11.01 13.80
CA ILE A 185 2.52 -11.33 12.89
C ILE A 185 3.84 -11.48 13.67
N LEU A 186 4.13 -10.52 14.55
CA LEU A 186 5.36 -10.54 15.36
C LEU A 186 5.37 -11.67 16.39
N SER A 187 4.23 -12.05 16.95
CA SER A 187 4.15 -13.17 17.89
C SER A 187 4.22 -14.53 17.21
N SER A 188 3.63 -14.67 16.02
CA SER A 188 3.49 -15.92 15.29
C SER A 188 4.72 -16.27 14.45
N SER A 189 5.41 -15.27 13.86
CA SER A 189 6.61 -15.51 13.05
C SER A 189 7.88 -15.12 13.79
N LYS A 190 8.67 -16.13 14.17
CA LYS A 190 10.01 -15.91 14.73
C LYS A 190 10.95 -15.25 13.70
N ILE A 191 10.83 -15.60 12.43
CA ILE A 191 11.66 -15.06 11.35
C ILE A 191 11.46 -13.55 11.23
N ILE A 192 10.20 -13.12 11.09
CA ILE A 192 9.86 -11.68 10.96
C ILE A 192 10.27 -10.93 12.22
N ARG A 193 9.92 -11.45 13.39
CA ARG A 193 10.28 -10.84 14.67
C ARG A 193 11.79 -10.62 14.83
N ASP A 194 12.60 -11.63 14.51
CA ASP A 194 14.06 -11.54 14.64
C ASP A 194 14.63 -10.50 13.66
N LEU A 195 14.12 -10.44 12.42
CA LEU A 195 14.55 -9.45 11.42
C LEU A 195 14.19 -8.02 11.83
N VAL A 196 13.02 -7.82 12.43
CA VAL A 196 12.58 -6.51 12.97
C VAL A 196 13.48 -6.10 14.15
N HIS A 197 13.73 -7.01 15.12
CA HIS A 197 14.65 -6.73 16.24
C HIS A 197 16.07 -6.40 15.79
N GLN A 198 16.54 -7.04 14.72
CA GLN A 198 17.84 -6.77 14.12
C GLN A 198 17.85 -5.50 13.25
N LYS A 199 16.73 -4.80 13.13
CA LYS A 199 16.55 -3.61 12.26
C LYS A 199 16.88 -3.86 10.78
N LYS A 200 16.75 -5.10 10.34
CA LYS A 200 16.93 -5.49 8.93
C LYS A 200 15.72 -5.19 8.06
N ILE A 201 14.54 -5.22 8.68
CA ILE A 201 13.25 -4.86 8.09
C ILE A 201 12.47 -4.00 9.07
N LYS A 202 11.41 -3.33 8.56
CA LYS A 202 10.36 -2.71 9.37
C LYS A 202 9.02 -3.35 9.08
N ILE A 203 8.14 -3.30 10.09
CA ILE A 203 6.70 -3.53 9.92
C ILE A 203 5.97 -2.27 10.37
N VAL A 204 5.02 -1.80 9.58
CA VAL A 204 4.25 -0.58 9.87
C VAL A 204 2.77 -0.82 9.63
N GLY A 205 1.95 -0.19 10.48
CA GLY A 205 0.51 -0.08 10.28
C GLY A 205 0.17 1.19 9.51
N THR A 206 -0.75 1.06 8.58
CA THR A 206 -1.28 2.19 7.81
C THR A 206 -2.80 2.11 7.73
N PHE A 207 -3.45 3.26 7.53
CA PHE A 207 -4.89 3.33 7.41
C PHE A 207 -5.30 4.24 6.26
N TYR A 208 -6.06 3.68 5.32
CA TYR A 208 -6.53 4.36 4.11
C TYR A 208 -7.94 4.91 4.33
N ASP A 209 -8.09 6.19 4.17
CA ASP A 209 -9.38 6.88 4.23
C ASP A 209 -10.02 6.91 2.83
N LEU A 210 -11.12 6.20 2.67
CA LEU A 210 -11.85 6.10 1.40
C LEU A 210 -12.44 7.42 0.92
N HIS A 211 -12.68 8.38 1.83
CA HIS A 211 -13.27 9.67 1.48
C HIS A 211 -12.22 10.62 0.90
N THR A 212 -11.03 10.64 1.50
CA THR A 212 -9.96 11.58 1.12
C THR A 212 -8.93 10.97 0.19
N GLY A 213 -8.85 9.64 0.09
CA GLY A 213 -7.80 8.92 -0.60
C GLY A 213 -6.45 8.90 0.14
N LYS A 214 -6.38 9.45 1.35
CA LYS A 214 -5.13 9.56 2.12
C LYS A 214 -4.83 8.29 2.89
N VAL A 215 -3.55 7.96 2.94
CA VAL A 215 -3.00 6.94 3.84
C VAL A 215 -2.26 7.64 4.97
N GLU A 216 -2.60 7.29 6.22
CA GLU A 216 -1.85 7.72 7.40
C GLU A 216 -1.01 6.56 7.95
N LEU A 217 0.14 6.88 8.54
CA LEU A 217 0.93 5.95 9.33
C LEU A 217 0.34 5.86 10.73
N LEU A 218 0.06 4.64 11.18
CA LEU A 218 -0.30 4.37 12.57
C LEU A 218 0.99 4.15 13.36
N GLN A 219 1.06 4.67 14.59
CA GLN A 219 2.18 4.38 15.49
C GLN A 219 2.10 2.91 15.90
N SER A 220 3.18 2.18 15.63
CA SER A 220 3.40 0.79 16.09
C SER A 220 4.13 0.79 17.41
#